data_f6bfff7a6adec37fb89fa190acc27a13
#
_entry.id   f6bfff7a6adec37fb89fa190acc27a13
#
_cell.length_a   1.000
_cell.length_b   1.000
_cell.length_c   1.000
_cell.angle_alpha   90.00
_cell.angle_beta   90.00
_cell.angle_gamma   90.00
#
_symmetry.space_group_name_H-M   'P 1'
#
loop_
_entity.id
_entity.type
_entity.pdbx_description
1 polymer ?
#
loop_
_entity_poly.entity_id
_entity_poly.type
_entity_poly.pdbx_seq_one_letter_code
_entity_poly.pdbx_strand_id
1 'polypeptide(L)'
;YESDQFMGNVYVDIELLRNLKFHSDFTLASYNYDNSYFSPSYLQEIWVGSPYYAQLTTNNSKYASTSINFRLDYNYHTGKHLFGAMAGYGADRSRSTGGTNMYQGFPNDDNLDNVGSAQSVLMYSDYVAKSGLNSVYGRLSYDYDSRYLLEVSMRADASSKFGPGNQWGVFPAVSTGWVINREAFMEKASWIDNLKMRLSWGQTGSTNVSDFSFRQFYTSSQYGESSSVKLQDLLPNRGIHWEKTNEVNFGLDFSFFGDRLYGSLDAYYRYTDGALAPAPHILESGMSNYYDNIIDMSNRGVEVSLGGYPVRGKDFAWNTDLNISVNRNRIESLNNAQINSYMQDAFIVGKPAGTVKGYIVDHIVQNMDEVNELNAKAVEKGFAEYQSGIGVGDFLMKDTDGNGTITSDDRQVIATPEPKFFGGWTNTFTYKNLSLSFLMQFSCGGEAVYSNLGEEISGVLGQSVGRELYGNTWTPERTDAKYARLVAGTMSYNYMANDRFVFDTSYLRMKNITLSYSLPKAWINKLYLSNASLFVTATNLFTITQWPGLDPETVATGITSMGTNNDPYPLSRSFSLGVKLQF
;
A
#
# COMPACT_ATOMS: atom_id res chain seq x y z
N TYR A 1 3.05 11.37 24.49
CA TYR A 1 2.16 10.51 23.71
C TYR A 1 1.14 9.86 24.62
N GLU A 2 -0.13 10.13 24.38
CA GLU A 2 -1.25 9.54 25.10
C GLU A 2 -2.30 9.06 24.09
N SER A 3 -2.87 7.89 24.29
CA SER A 3 -3.94 7.38 23.44
C SER A 3 -4.93 6.56 24.24
N ASP A 4 -6.22 6.90 24.05
CA ASP A 4 -7.34 6.17 24.63
C ASP A 4 -8.14 5.53 23.52
N GLN A 5 -8.42 4.25 23.65
CA GLN A 5 -9.27 3.53 22.73
C GLN A 5 -10.40 2.82 23.46
N PHE A 6 -11.62 3.03 23.00
CA PHE A 6 -12.79 2.30 23.43
C PHE A 6 -13.47 1.66 22.24
N MET A 7 -13.81 0.39 22.33
CA MET A 7 -14.63 -0.31 21.35
C MET A 7 -15.63 -1.20 22.08
N GLY A 8 -16.89 -1.03 21.78
CA GLY A 8 -17.98 -1.83 22.33
C GLY A 8 -18.88 -2.33 21.21
N ASN A 9 -19.26 -3.59 21.28
CA ASN A 9 -20.26 -4.19 20.40
C ASN A 9 -21.33 -4.89 21.23
N VAL A 10 -22.57 -4.62 20.90
CA VAL A 10 -23.73 -5.31 21.49
C VAL A 10 -24.53 -5.90 20.33
N TYR A 11 -24.83 -7.18 20.43
CA TYR A 11 -25.64 -7.86 19.42
C TYR A 11 -26.81 -8.61 20.05
N VAL A 12 -27.85 -8.81 19.25
CA VAL A 12 -29.04 -9.56 19.61
C VAL A 12 -29.38 -10.53 18.48
N ASP A 13 -29.50 -11.80 18.83
CA ASP A 13 -29.97 -12.87 17.96
C ASP A 13 -31.35 -13.35 18.45
N ILE A 14 -32.36 -13.30 17.60
CA ILE A 14 -33.73 -13.74 17.92
C ILE A 14 -34.17 -14.74 16.86
N GLU A 15 -34.55 -15.92 17.25
CA GLU A 15 -35.25 -16.87 16.39
C GLU A 15 -36.73 -16.48 16.35
N LEU A 16 -37.15 -15.77 15.27
CA LEU A 16 -38.52 -15.28 15.10
C LEU A 16 -39.51 -16.40 14.76
N LEU A 17 -39.07 -17.31 13.91
CA LEU A 17 -39.79 -18.49 13.46
C LEU A 17 -38.79 -19.63 13.24
N ARG A 18 -39.27 -20.85 13.12
CA ARG A 18 -38.43 -21.97 12.73
C ARG A 18 -37.69 -21.63 11.42
N ASN A 19 -36.35 -21.67 11.47
CA ASN A 19 -35.46 -21.33 10.34
C ASN A 19 -35.35 -19.83 10.00
N LEU A 20 -36.02 -18.90 10.69
CA LEU A 20 -35.93 -17.47 10.48
C LEU A 20 -35.29 -16.81 11.70
N LYS A 21 -34.10 -16.26 11.52
CA LYS A 21 -33.36 -15.53 12.56
C LYS A 21 -33.28 -14.04 12.22
N PHE A 22 -33.52 -13.24 13.24
CA PHE A 22 -33.22 -11.81 13.21
C PHE A 22 -31.91 -11.60 13.97
N HIS A 23 -30.98 -10.90 13.33
CA HIS A 23 -29.73 -10.46 13.94
C HIS A 23 -29.68 -8.94 13.91
N SER A 24 -29.29 -8.35 15.02
CA SER A 24 -28.98 -6.91 15.10
C SER A 24 -27.71 -6.72 15.87
N ASP A 25 -26.81 -5.90 15.35
CA ASP A 25 -25.60 -5.47 16.05
C ASP A 25 -25.49 -3.94 16.07
N PHE A 26 -24.96 -3.44 17.17
CA PHE A 26 -24.60 -2.05 17.38
C PHE A 26 -23.14 -1.98 17.82
N THR A 27 -22.32 -1.27 17.07
CA THR A 27 -20.92 -1.05 17.40
C THR A 27 -20.64 0.42 17.64
N LEU A 28 -19.96 0.72 18.73
CA LEU A 28 -19.42 2.05 19.03
C LEU A 28 -17.91 1.93 19.15
N ALA A 29 -17.17 2.78 18.42
CA ALA A 29 -15.73 2.91 18.60
C ALA A 29 -15.35 4.37 18.78
N SER A 30 -14.43 4.62 19.72
CA SER A 30 -13.85 5.93 19.97
C SER A 30 -12.35 5.78 20.16
N TYR A 31 -11.61 6.67 19.54
CA TYR A 31 -10.16 6.74 19.62
C TYR A 31 -9.75 8.19 19.82
N ASN A 32 -9.02 8.47 20.90
CA ASN A 32 -8.43 9.76 21.18
C ASN A 32 -6.91 9.60 21.14
N TYR A 33 -6.25 10.56 20.55
CA TYR A 33 -4.82 10.59 20.39
C TYR A 33 -4.31 11.98 20.64
N ASP A 34 -3.40 12.12 21.60
CA ASP A 34 -2.71 13.34 21.92
C ASP A 34 -1.20 13.10 21.88
N ASN A 35 -0.49 13.86 21.09
CA ASN A 35 0.95 13.79 20.95
C ASN A 35 1.56 15.17 21.02
N SER A 36 2.65 15.29 21.76
CA SER A 36 3.49 16.48 21.74
C SER A 36 4.92 16.08 21.42
N TYR A 37 5.55 16.84 20.57
CA TYR A 37 6.94 16.66 20.17
C TYR A 37 7.67 17.99 20.26
N PHE A 38 8.69 18.04 21.12
CA PHE A 38 9.58 19.19 21.24
C PHE A 38 10.85 18.94 20.45
N SER A 39 11.17 19.85 19.54
CA SER A 39 12.41 19.86 18.77
C SER A 39 13.30 20.97 19.27
N PRO A 40 14.41 20.66 19.97
CA PRO A 40 15.39 21.65 20.39
C PRO A 40 16.01 22.41 19.21
N SER A 41 16.49 23.60 19.44
CA SER A 41 17.05 24.44 18.37
C SER A 41 18.25 23.78 17.67
N TYR A 42 19.05 23.03 18.39
CA TYR A 42 20.24 22.35 17.85
C TYR A 42 19.94 21.11 16.97
N LEU A 43 18.69 20.60 16.99
CA LEU A 43 18.27 19.52 16.09
C LEU A 43 17.63 20.04 14.80
N GLN A 44 17.41 21.32 14.67
CA GLN A 44 16.88 21.89 13.45
C GLN A 44 17.99 21.98 12.40
N GLU A 45 17.70 21.49 11.21
CA GLU A 45 18.64 21.51 10.09
C GLU A 45 19.12 22.92 9.76
N ILE A 46 20.41 23.03 9.47
CA ILE A 46 21.10 24.27 9.11
C ILE A 46 20.71 24.68 7.67
N TRP A 47 19.54 25.29 7.52
CA TRP A 47 19.28 26.07 6.30
C TRP A 47 19.93 27.46 6.48
N VAL A 48 20.93 27.73 5.66
CA VAL A 48 21.68 28.99 5.70
C VAL A 48 20.69 30.17 5.64
N GLY A 49 20.63 30.93 6.73
CA GLY A 49 19.84 32.17 6.82
C GLY A 49 18.55 32.11 7.63
N SER A 50 18.18 30.98 8.20
CA SER A 50 17.01 30.85 9.08
C SER A 50 17.43 30.87 10.56
N PRO A 51 16.83 31.68 11.43
CA PRO A 51 17.14 31.64 12.86
C PRO A 51 16.65 30.29 13.44
N TYR A 52 17.50 29.65 14.23
CA TYR A 52 17.20 28.41 14.93
C TYR A 52 16.29 28.69 16.12
N TYR A 53 15.07 28.19 16.07
CA TYR A 53 14.16 28.27 17.21
C TYR A 53 13.77 26.85 17.62
N ALA A 54 13.82 26.57 18.92
CA ALA A 54 13.16 25.40 19.45
C ALA A 54 11.67 25.45 19.10
N GLN A 55 11.10 24.31 18.74
CA GLN A 55 9.71 24.18 18.32
C GLN A 55 8.99 23.09 19.13
N LEU A 56 7.78 23.37 19.55
CA LEU A 56 6.85 22.40 20.11
C LEU A 56 5.73 22.18 19.10
N THR A 57 5.56 20.94 18.66
CA THR A 57 4.41 20.52 17.87
C THR A 57 3.46 19.71 18.72
N THR A 58 2.19 20.12 18.79
CA THR A 58 1.12 19.35 19.44
C THR A 58 0.13 18.87 18.39
N ASN A 59 -0.17 17.58 18.42
CA ASN A 59 -1.16 16.97 17.55
C ASN A 59 -2.24 16.34 18.41
N ASN A 60 -3.49 16.66 18.15
CA ASN A 60 -4.62 15.97 18.74
C ASN A 60 -5.51 15.38 17.64
N SER A 61 -6.09 14.23 17.91
CA SER A 61 -7.07 13.60 17.03
C SER A 61 -8.09 12.84 17.85
N LYS A 62 -9.37 13.06 17.53
CA LYS A 62 -10.50 12.35 18.12
C LYS A 62 -11.31 11.73 17.00
N TYR A 63 -11.45 10.43 17.04
CA TYR A 63 -12.28 9.67 16.11
C TYR A 63 -13.41 9.00 16.87
N ALA A 64 -14.62 9.09 16.35
CA ALA A 64 -15.76 8.37 16.84
C ALA A 64 -16.52 7.75 15.67
N SER A 65 -16.90 6.49 15.80
CA SER A 65 -17.76 5.82 14.82
C SER A 65 -18.86 5.03 15.48
N THR A 66 -20.02 5.00 14.81
CA THR A 66 -21.14 4.16 15.16
C THR A 66 -21.57 3.36 13.94
N SER A 67 -21.79 2.07 14.15
CA SER A 67 -22.32 1.16 13.14
C SER A 67 -23.56 0.46 13.70
N ILE A 68 -24.60 0.38 12.92
CA ILE A 68 -25.79 -0.39 13.24
C ILE A 68 -26.13 -1.28 12.04
N ASN A 69 -26.45 -2.52 12.32
CA ASN A 69 -26.76 -3.50 11.30
C ASN A 69 -27.97 -4.34 11.72
N PHE A 70 -28.90 -4.54 10.80
CA PHE A 70 -30.08 -5.40 10.95
C PHE A 70 -30.07 -6.43 9.83
N ARG A 71 -30.29 -7.70 10.17
CA ARG A 71 -30.28 -8.80 9.22
C ARG A 71 -31.35 -9.82 9.55
N LEU A 72 -32.00 -10.31 8.51
CA LEU A 72 -32.89 -11.47 8.55
C LEU A 72 -32.24 -12.61 7.77
N ASP A 73 -32.10 -13.74 8.40
CA ASP A 73 -31.54 -14.97 7.80
C ASP A 73 -32.64 -16.05 7.83
N TYR A 74 -32.94 -16.61 6.67
CA TYR A 74 -33.84 -17.74 6.51
C TYR A 74 -33.11 -18.90 5.87
N ASN A 75 -33.14 -20.08 6.51
CA ASN A 75 -32.54 -21.30 6.01
C ASN A 75 -33.57 -22.41 5.98
N TYR A 76 -33.75 -23.02 4.81
CA TYR A 76 -34.71 -24.10 4.61
C TYR A 76 -34.04 -25.31 4.02
N HIS A 77 -34.16 -26.45 4.72
CA HIS A 77 -33.59 -27.72 4.31
C HIS A 77 -34.72 -28.75 4.00
N THR A 78 -34.68 -29.33 2.83
CA THR A 78 -35.61 -30.41 2.42
C THR A 78 -34.90 -31.44 1.56
N GLY A 79 -34.78 -32.67 2.07
CA GLY A 79 -34.06 -33.74 1.40
C GLY A 79 -32.61 -33.37 1.10
N LYS A 80 -32.28 -33.28 -0.18
CA LYS A 80 -30.92 -32.87 -0.65
C LYS A 80 -30.77 -31.39 -0.94
N HIS A 81 -31.80 -30.59 -0.69
CA HIS A 81 -31.83 -29.17 -1.03
C HIS A 81 -31.69 -28.33 0.24
N LEU A 82 -30.70 -27.42 0.23
CA LEU A 82 -30.57 -26.38 1.24
C LEU A 82 -30.70 -25.02 0.54
N PHE A 83 -31.67 -24.24 0.98
CA PHE A 83 -31.90 -22.87 0.53
C PHE A 83 -31.56 -21.91 1.65
N GLY A 84 -30.79 -20.88 1.34
CA GLY A 84 -30.55 -19.76 2.24
C GLY A 84 -31.01 -18.45 1.60
N ALA A 85 -31.68 -17.60 2.37
CA ALA A 85 -32.02 -16.25 1.98
C ALA A 85 -31.64 -15.28 3.11
N MET A 86 -31.04 -14.16 2.76
CA MET A 86 -30.64 -13.14 3.73
C MET A 86 -30.99 -11.78 3.14
N ALA A 87 -31.52 -10.89 3.98
CA ALA A 87 -31.71 -9.48 3.68
C ALA A 87 -31.29 -8.63 4.87
N GLY A 88 -30.63 -7.51 4.61
CA GLY A 88 -30.12 -6.66 5.67
C GLY A 88 -30.05 -5.19 5.30
N TYR A 89 -29.93 -4.39 6.35
CA TYR A 89 -29.71 -2.96 6.29
C TYR A 89 -28.61 -2.58 7.26
N GLY A 90 -27.66 -1.76 6.83
CA GLY A 90 -26.57 -1.22 7.64
C GLY A 90 -26.51 0.30 7.56
N ALA A 91 -26.07 0.94 8.63
CA ALA A 91 -25.77 2.36 8.66
C ALA A 91 -24.52 2.64 9.48
N ASP A 92 -23.52 3.22 8.82
CA ASP A 92 -22.25 3.62 9.44
C ASP A 92 -22.16 5.14 9.45
N ARG A 93 -21.65 5.68 10.55
CA ARG A 93 -21.35 7.10 10.71
C ARG A 93 -19.99 7.23 11.38
N SER A 94 -19.16 8.12 10.87
CA SER A 94 -17.90 8.47 11.51
C SER A 94 -17.70 9.98 11.60
N ARG A 95 -16.98 10.38 12.62
CA ARG A 95 -16.53 11.75 12.82
C ARG A 95 -15.09 11.74 13.30
N SER A 96 -14.24 12.46 12.60
CA SER A 96 -12.87 12.74 13.03
C SER A 96 -12.72 14.23 13.24
N THR A 97 -12.10 14.62 14.33
CA THR A 97 -11.73 16.01 14.63
C THR A 97 -10.32 16.02 15.16
N GLY A 98 -9.56 17.03 14.83
CA GLY A 98 -8.21 17.14 15.34
C GLY A 98 -7.53 18.38 14.83
N GLY A 99 -6.28 18.56 15.24
CA GLY A 99 -5.49 19.69 14.81
C GLY A 99 -4.01 19.49 15.10
N THR A 100 -3.22 20.32 14.44
CA THR A 100 -1.78 20.45 14.67
C THR A 100 -1.48 21.88 14.99
N ASN A 101 -0.80 22.12 16.11
CA ASN A 101 -0.32 23.43 16.48
C ASN A 101 1.20 23.39 16.61
N MET A 102 1.87 24.39 16.06
CA MET A 102 3.31 24.57 16.17
C MET A 102 3.61 25.87 16.90
N TYR A 103 4.43 25.77 17.91
CA TYR A 103 4.86 26.87 18.77
C TYR A 103 6.36 27.06 18.64
N GLN A 104 6.85 28.29 18.74
CA GLN A 104 8.27 28.60 18.65
C GLN A 104 8.69 29.70 19.63
N GLY A 105 10.02 29.93 19.74
CA GLY A 105 10.58 30.97 20.57
C GLY A 105 10.63 30.61 22.05
N PHE A 106 11.05 29.38 22.35
CA PHE A 106 11.25 28.92 23.73
C PHE A 106 12.52 29.54 24.32
N PRO A 107 12.53 29.86 25.62
CA PRO A 107 13.68 30.50 26.29
C PRO A 107 14.93 29.62 26.34
N ASN A 108 14.78 28.31 26.33
CA ASN A 108 15.86 27.33 26.27
C ASN A 108 15.38 26.01 25.65
N ASP A 109 16.32 25.11 25.37
CA ASP A 109 16.08 23.84 24.71
C ASP A 109 15.75 22.65 25.65
N ASP A 110 15.88 22.85 26.98
CA ASP A 110 15.96 21.72 27.90
C ASP A 110 14.80 21.62 28.90
N ASN A 111 14.22 22.74 29.38
CA ASN A 111 13.32 22.71 30.52
C ASN A 111 11.97 23.42 30.34
N LEU A 112 11.76 24.14 29.26
CA LEU A 112 10.58 24.95 29.02
C LEU A 112 9.89 24.55 27.71
N ASP A 113 9.53 23.26 27.64
CA ASP A 113 8.91 22.59 26.50
C ASP A 113 7.37 22.59 26.51
N ASN A 114 6.76 23.47 27.32
CA ASN A 114 5.31 23.59 27.41
C ASN A 114 4.78 24.79 26.60
N VAL A 115 3.53 24.73 26.18
CA VAL A 115 2.87 25.77 25.35
C VAL A 115 2.96 27.15 25.94
N GLY A 116 2.87 27.28 27.28
CA GLY A 116 2.93 28.57 27.99
C GLY A 116 4.30 29.26 27.93
N SER A 117 5.36 28.56 27.58
CA SER A 117 6.73 29.10 27.47
C SER A 117 7.07 29.59 26.05
N ALA A 118 6.22 29.32 25.06
CA ALA A 118 6.42 29.76 23.69
C ALA A 118 6.15 31.26 23.54
N GLN A 119 6.96 31.93 22.72
CA GLN A 119 6.77 33.36 22.41
C GLN A 119 5.71 33.58 21.33
N SER A 120 5.54 32.61 20.41
CA SER A 120 4.61 32.74 19.29
C SER A 120 4.08 31.42 18.81
N VAL A 121 2.90 31.44 18.18
CA VAL A 121 2.30 30.34 17.44
C VAL A 121 2.76 30.45 15.99
N LEU A 122 3.46 29.47 15.50
CA LEU A 122 3.93 29.38 14.11
C LEU A 122 2.83 28.89 13.18
N MET A 123 2.07 27.89 13.62
CA MET A 123 0.98 27.30 12.85
C MET A 123 -0.15 26.85 13.77
N TYR A 124 -1.35 27.12 13.35
CA TYR A 124 -2.58 26.56 13.92
C TYR A 124 -3.39 25.96 12.79
N SER A 125 -3.73 24.68 12.92
CA SER A 125 -4.57 23.99 11.95
C SER A 125 -5.52 23.05 12.68
N ASP A 126 -6.80 23.12 12.33
CA ASP A 126 -7.81 22.19 12.81
C ASP A 126 -8.62 21.63 11.65
N TYR A 127 -9.21 20.45 11.86
CA TYR A 127 -10.07 19.80 10.87
C TYR A 127 -11.24 19.10 11.51
N VAL A 128 -12.31 18.98 10.73
CA VAL A 128 -13.47 18.17 11.03
C VAL A 128 -13.83 17.36 9.78
N ALA A 129 -13.76 16.05 9.87
CA ALA A 129 -14.20 15.13 8.83
C ALA A 129 -15.44 14.35 9.33
N LYS A 130 -16.41 14.15 8.46
CA LYS A 130 -17.63 13.40 8.76
C LYS A 130 -18.02 12.58 7.56
N SER A 131 -18.16 11.28 7.73
CA SER A 131 -18.65 10.41 6.69
C SER A 131 -19.83 9.55 7.16
N GLY A 132 -20.64 9.13 6.21
CA GLY A 132 -21.75 8.24 6.43
C GLY A 132 -21.98 7.31 5.25
N LEU A 133 -22.32 6.06 5.57
CA LEU A 133 -22.67 5.03 4.61
C LEU A 133 -23.98 4.39 5.03
N ASN A 134 -24.94 4.28 4.12
CA ASN A 134 -26.13 3.45 4.29
C ASN A 134 -26.09 2.32 3.29
N SER A 135 -26.45 1.13 3.72
CA SER A 135 -26.33 -0.09 2.94
C SER A 135 -27.60 -0.89 2.99
N VAL A 136 -28.07 -1.37 1.85
CA VAL A 136 -29.11 -2.39 1.73
C VAL A 136 -28.52 -3.56 0.98
N TYR A 137 -28.68 -4.77 1.52
CA TYR A 137 -28.06 -5.93 0.91
C TYR A 137 -28.93 -7.17 1.04
N GLY A 138 -28.74 -8.11 0.10
CA GLY A 138 -29.42 -9.39 0.09
C GLY A 138 -28.58 -10.47 -0.53
N ARG A 139 -28.84 -11.71 -0.12
CA ARG A 139 -28.15 -12.90 -0.60
C ARG A 139 -29.11 -14.07 -0.69
N LEU A 140 -29.02 -14.81 -1.77
CA LEU A 140 -29.68 -16.10 -1.96
C LEU A 140 -28.60 -17.15 -2.17
N SER A 141 -28.69 -18.27 -1.46
CA SER A 141 -27.81 -19.41 -1.60
C SER A 141 -28.61 -20.69 -1.82
N TYR A 142 -28.06 -21.55 -2.64
CA TYR A 142 -28.62 -22.86 -2.92
C TYR A 142 -27.52 -23.91 -2.92
N ASP A 143 -27.73 -24.97 -2.17
CA ASP A 143 -26.84 -26.13 -2.10
C ASP A 143 -27.66 -27.39 -2.42
N TYR A 144 -27.24 -28.13 -3.43
CA TYR A 144 -27.80 -29.41 -3.77
C TYR A 144 -26.84 -30.53 -3.40
N ASP A 145 -27.24 -31.33 -2.39
CA ASP A 145 -26.54 -32.51 -1.89
C ASP A 145 -25.06 -32.22 -1.50
N SER A 146 -24.75 -31.00 -1.12
CA SER A 146 -23.38 -30.48 -0.89
C SER A 146 -22.44 -30.74 -2.07
N ARG A 147 -22.96 -30.81 -3.29
CA ARG A 147 -22.23 -31.04 -4.54
C ARG A 147 -22.24 -29.80 -5.44
N TYR A 148 -23.41 -29.21 -5.61
CA TYR A 148 -23.60 -28.04 -6.46
C TYR A 148 -24.01 -26.86 -5.60
N LEU A 149 -23.18 -25.83 -5.60
CA LEU A 149 -23.35 -24.65 -4.79
C LEU A 149 -23.61 -23.45 -5.70
N LEU A 150 -24.59 -22.64 -5.38
CA LEU A 150 -24.89 -21.38 -6.07
C LEU A 150 -25.16 -20.30 -5.04
N GLU A 151 -24.54 -19.15 -5.21
CA GLU A 151 -24.82 -17.97 -4.41
C GLU A 151 -24.99 -16.75 -5.32
N VAL A 152 -26.04 -15.97 -5.07
CA VAL A 152 -26.30 -14.68 -5.73
C VAL A 152 -26.47 -13.64 -4.63
N SER A 153 -25.75 -12.54 -4.71
CA SER A 153 -25.85 -11.44 -3.78
C SER A 153 -25.93 -10.09 -4.50
N MET A 154 -26.55 -9.14 -3.84
CA MET A 154 -26.63 -7.75 -4.27
C MET A 154 -26.48 -6.83 -3.07
N ARG A 155 -25.67 -5.80 -3.21
CA ARG A 155 -25.49 -4.74 -2.23
C ARG A 155 -25.67 -3.38 -2.89
N ALA A 156 -26.43 -2.50 -2.26
CA ALA A 156 -26.59 -1.11 -2.65
C ALA A 156 -26.13 -0.22 -1.49
N ASP A 157 -25.15 0.63 -1.75
CA ASP A 157 -24.53 1.50 -0.76
C ASP A 157 -24.69 2.97 -1.15
N ALA A 158 -25.09 3.82 -0.19
CA ALA A 158 -25.15 5.27 -0.35
C ALA A 158 -24.09 5.95 0.51
N SER A 159 -23.12 6.60 -0.12
CA SER A 159 -22.02 7.30 0.56
C SER A 159 -22.24 8.81 0.58
N SER A 160 -21.98 9.43 1.74
CA SER A 160 -21.96 10.88 1.90
C SER A 160 -20.77 11.59 1.21
N LYS A 161 -19.80 10.83 0.71
CA LYS A 161 -18.64 11.37 -0.01
C LYS A 161 -18.99 11.87 -1.41
N PHE A 162 -20.10 11.40 -1.96
CA PHE A 162 -20.58 11.78 -3.30
C PHE A 162 -21.74 12.77 -3.24
N GLY A 163 -21.83 13.59 -4.28
CA GLY A 163 -22.89 14.58 -4.43
C GLY A 163 -24.26 13.97 -4.73
N PRO A 164 -25.33 14.78 -4.63
CA PRO A 164 -26.68 14.34 -4.98
C PRO A 164 -26.73 13.73 -6.38
N GLY A 165 -27.37 12.57 -6.50
CA GLY A 165 -27.46 11.81 -7.75
C GLY A 165 -26.41 10.72 -7.91
N ASN A 166 -25.23 10.84 -7.28
CA ASN A 166 -24.10 9.88 -7.40
C ASN A 166 -23.84 9.09 -6.10
N GLN A 167 -24.66 9.30 -5.07
CA GLN A 167 -24.45 8.70 -3.75
C GLN A 167 -24.56 7.18 -3.75
N TRP A 168 -25.49 6.63 -4.57
CA TRP A 168 -25.79 5.21 -4.60
C TRP A 168 -24.91 4.45 -5.58
N GLY A 169 -24.26 3.39 -5.08
CA GLY A 169 -23.61 2.34 -5.87
C GLY A 169 -24.35 1.02 -5.69
N VAL A 170 -24.46 0.22 -6.74
CA VAL A 170 -25.06 -1.13 -6.70
C VAL A 170 -24.02 -2.14 -7.16
N PHE A 171 -23.86 -3.20 -6.38
CA PHE A 171 -22.77 -4.17 -6.50
C PHE A 171 -23.35 -5.58 -6.46
N PRO A 172 -23.68 -6.17 -7.62
CA PRO A 172 -24.10 -7.57 -7.73
C PRO A 172 -22.90 -8.52 -7.69
N ALA A 173 -23.15 -9.76 -7.23
CA ALA A 173 -22.17 -10.85 -7.33
C ALA A 173 -22.90 -12.19 -7.47
N VAL A 174 -22.24 -13.11 -8.17
CA VAL A 174 -22.67 -14.50 -8.32
C VAL A 174 -21.47 -15.43 -8.19
N SER A 175 -21.64 -16.52 -7.45
CA SER A 175 -20.64 -17.56 -7.34
C SER A 175 -21.26 -18.95 -7.46
N THR A 176 -20.52 -19.87 -8.04
CA THR A 176 -20.88 -21.27 -8.15
C THR A 176 -19.73 -22.17 -7.72
N GLY A 177 -20.07 -23.30 -7.13
CA GLY A 177 -19.11 -24.31 -6.71
C GLY A 177 -19.58 -25.71 -7.08
N TRP A 178 -18.64 -26.51 -7.53
CA TRP A 178 -18.85 -27.93 -7.80
C TRP A 178 -17.87 -28.77 -6.98
N VAL A 179 -18.42 -29.60 -6.09
CA VAL A 179 -17.65 -30.51 -5.24
C VAL A 179 -17.51 -31.82 -5.96
N ILE A 180 -16.47 -31.92 -6.79
CA ILE A 180 -16.26 -33.01 -7.78
C ILE A 180 -16.04 -34.35 -7.09
N ASN A 181 -15.31 -34.38 -5.97
CA ASN A 181 -15.04 -35.64 -5.25
C ASN A 181 -16.28 -36.29 -4.65
N ARG A 182 -17.44 -35.61 -4.64
CA ARG A 182 -18.73 -36.19 -4.20
C ARG A 182 -19.55 -36.82 -5.36
N GLU A 183 -19.02 -36.82 -6.57
CA GLU A 183 -19.68 -37.41 -7.71
C GLU A 183 -19.49 -38.94 -7.76
N ALA A 184 -20.48 -39.66 -8.26
CA ALA A 184 -20.44 -41.11 -8.34
C ALA A 184 -19.25 -41.64 -9.15
N PHE A 185 -18.81 -40.91 -10.18
CA PHE A 185 -17.64 -41.31 -10.98
C PHE A 185 -16.31 -41.19 -10.21
N MET A 186 -16.30 -40.46 -9.09
CA MET A 186 -15.13 -40.24 -8.22
C MET A 186 -15.05 -41.25 -7.06
N GLU A 187 -16.07 -42.06 -6.81
CA GLU A 187 -16.12 -43.02 -5.68
C GLU A 187 -14.92 -43.96 -5.61
N LYS A 188 -14.33 -44.31 -6.77
CA LYS A 188 -13.14 -45.17 -6.82
C LYS A 188 -11.83 -44.44 -6.55
N ALA A 189 -11.83 -43.12 -6.55
CA ALA A 189 -10.64 -42.28 -6.35
C ALA A 189 -10.45 -41.96 -4.86
N SER A 190 -10.33 -42.97 -4.02
CA SER A 190 -10.22 -42.81 -2.55
C SER A 190 -8.99 -42.04 -2.05
N TRP A 191 -8.07 -41.74 -2.93
CA TRP A 191 -6.90 -40.90 -2.63
C TRP A 191 -7.18 -39.41 -2.74
N ILE A 192 -8.36 -39.02 -3.25
CA ILE A 192 -8.82 -37.61 -3.34
C ILE A 192 -9.77 -37.35 -2.19
N ASP A 193 -9.34 -36.56 -1.22
CA ASP A 193 -10.13 -36.18 -0.04
C ASP A 193 -11.07 -35.00 -0.35
N ASN A 194 -10.56 -34.02 -1.09
CA ASN A 194 -11.35 -32.89 -1.57
C ASN A 194 -10.94 -32.50 -3.00
N LEU A 195 -11.91 -32.22 -3.83
CA LEU A 195 -11.71 -31.59 -5.14
C LEU A 195 -12.93 -30.73 -5.44
N LYS A 196 -12.75 -29.41 -5.36
CA LYS A 196 -13.82 -28.41 -5.54
C LYS A 196 -13.40 -27.38 -6.56
N MET A 197 -14.23 -27.17 -7.56
CA MET A 197 -14.09 -26.09 -8.54
C MET A 197 -15.00 -24.93 -8.15
N ARG A 198 -14.51 -23.70 -8.30
CA ARG A 198 -15.22 -22.45 -8.02
C ARG A 198 -15.15 -21.54 -9.23
N LEU A 199 -16.26 -20.85 -9.51
CA LEU A 199 -16.32 -19.77 -10.48
C LEU A 199 -17.15 -18.65 -9.89
N SER A 200 -16.63 -17.44 -9.89
CA SER A 200 -17.34 -16.28 -9.40
C SER A 200 -17.15 -15.07 -10.30
N TRP A 201 -18.19 -14.25 -10.34
CA TRP A 201 -18.15 -12.88 -10.85
C TRP A 201 -18.78 -11.97 -9.82
N GLY A 202 -18.17 -10.80 -9.61
CA GLY A 202 -18.71 -9.81 -8.70
C GLY A 202 -18.25 -8.41 -9.03
N GLN A 203 -19.06 -7.45 -8.62
CA GLN A 203 -18.72 -6.04 -8.67
C GLN A 203 -18.54 -5.50 -7.25
N THR A 204 -17.47 -4.73 -7.03
CA THR A 204 -17.21 -4.00 -5.78
C THR A 204 -17.09 -2.52 -6.06
N GLY A 205 -17.39 -1.70 -5.05
CA GLY A 205 -17.26 -0.26 -5.11
C GLY A 205 -16.23 0.28 -4.12
N SER A 206 -15.56 1.36 -4.49
CA SER A 206 -14.66 2.11 -3.63
C SER A 206 -15.03 3.59 -3.59
N THR A 207 -14.79 4.22 -2.43
CA THR A 207 -14.97 5.66 -2.19
C THR A 207 -13.66 6.32 -1.80
N ASN A 208 -12.58 6.01 -2.52
CA ASN A 208 -11.23 6.51 -2.22
C ASN A 208 -11.07 7.99 -2.58
N VAL A 209 -11.86 8.83 -1.93
CA VAL A 209 -11.88 10.30 -2.07
C VAL A 209 -12.09 10.93 -0.70
N SER A 210 -11.59 12.13 -0.52
CA SER A 210 -11.78 12.90 0.71
C SER A 210 -13.26 13.25 0.93
N ASP A 211 -13.64 13.41 2.20
CA ASP A 211 -15.01 13.80 2.54
C ASP A 211 -15.37 15.13 1.88
N PHE A 212 -16.58 15.19 1.32
CA PHE A 212 -17.14 16.40 0.70
C PHE A 212 -16.38 16.95 -0.52
N SER A 213 -15.55 16.17 -1.21
CA SER A 213 -14.80 16.62 -2.41
C SER A 213 -15.71 17.15 -3.55
N PHE A 214 -17.01 16.89 -3.48
CA PHE A 214 -18.01 17.46 -4.39
C PHE A 214 -18.45 18.89 -4.03
N ARG A 215 -17.96 19.46 -2.91
CA ARG A 215 -18.33 20.80 -2.40
C ARG A 215 -17.16 21.75 -2.47
N GLN A 216 -17.45 23.02 -2.70
CA GLN A 216 -16.48 24.09 -2.55
C GLN A 216 -16.34 24.48 -1.08
N PHE A 217 -15.11 24.56 -0.62
CA PHE A 217 -14.78 25.08 0.70
C PHE A 217 -14.00 26.38 0.59
N TYR A 218 -14.05 27.14 1.68
CA TYR A 218 -13.29 28.35 1.86
C TYR A 218 -12.28 28.12 2.99
N THR A 219 -11.10 28.70 2.85
CA THR A 219 -10.07 28.70 3.88
C THR A 219 -9.72 30.14 4.26
N SER A 220 -9.34 30.34 5.52
CA SER A 220 -8.80 31.63 5.95
C SER A 220 -7.44 31.87 5.30
N SER A 221 -7.18 33.10 4.95
CA SER A 221 -5.90 33.56 4.41
C SER A 221 -5.59 34.91 5.00
N GLN A 222 -4.32 35.27 5.09
CA GLN A 222 -3.90 36.64 5.46
C GLN A 222 -3.59 37.42 4.18
N TYR A 223 -4.08 38.65 4.13
CA TYR A 223 -3.71 39.66 3.15
C TYR A 223 -3.20 40.90 3.89
N GLY A 224 -1.88 41.03 3.97
CA GLY A 224 -1.25 41.99 4.85
C GLY A 224 -1.58 41.73 6.33
N GLU A 225 -2.06 42.73 7.06
CA GLU A 225 -2.51 42.60 8.45
C GLU A 225 -3.98 42.19 8.60
N SER A 226 -4.69 41.99 7.50
CA SER A 226 -6.13 41.65 7.49
C SER A 226 -6.36 40.19 7.22
N SER A 227 -7.28 39.58 7.98
CA SER A 227 -7.79 38.23 7.66
C SER A 227 -8.69 38.30 6.44
N SER A 228 -8.45 37.42 5.51
CA SER A 228 -9.26 37.23 4.28
C SER A 228 -9.75 35.80 4.16
N VAL A 229 -10.71 35.59 3.30
CA VAL A 229 -11.21 34.26 2.96
C VAL A 229 -10.90 34.00 1.49
N LYS A 230 -10.21 32.91 1.22
CA LYS A 230 -9.98 32.44 -0.14
C LYS A 230 -10.68 31.10 -0.39
N LEU A 231 -10.92 30.79 -1.63
CA LEU A 231 -11.33 29.44 -2.03
C LEU A 231 -10.22 28.45 -1.68
N GLN A 232 -10.62 27.26 -1.19
CA GLN A 232 -9.68 26.16 -1.05
C GLN A 232 -9.16 25.76 -2.44
N ASP A 233 -7.89 25.37 -2.51
CA ASP A 233 -7.19 25.05 -3.75
C ASP A 233 -7.62 23.69 -4.38
N LEU A 234 -8.83 23.23 -4.08
CA LEU A 234 -9.46 22.04 -4.64
C LEU A 234 -10.79 22.44 -5.27
N LEU A 235 -10.88 22.28 -6.57
CA LEU A 235 -12.13 22.53 -7.30
C LEU A 235 -13.16 21.44 -6.96
N PRO A 236 -14.43 21.81 -6.64
CA PRO A 236 -15.47 20.83 -6.38
C PRO A 236 -15.89 20.12 -7.66
N ASN A 237 -15.99 18.81 -7.61
CA ASN A 237 -16.54 18.03 -8.71
C ASN A 237 -17.82 17.30 -8.27
N ARG A 238 -18.98 17.75 -8.74
CA ARG A 238 -20.27 17.11 -8.46
C ARG A 238 -20.49 15.83 -9.25
N GLY A 239 -19.67 15.59 -10.27
CA GLY A 239 -19.74 14.42 -11.14
C GLY A 239 -19.07 13.17 -10.54
N ILE A 240 -18.24 13.30 -9.51
CA ILE A 240 -17.58 12.14 -8.90
C ILE A 240 -18.59 11.11 -8.42
N HIS A 241 -18.26 9.86 -8.69
CA HIS A 241 -19.10 8.70 -8.39
C HIS A 241 -18.27 7.51 -7.93
N TRP A 242 -18.94 6.43 -7.59
CA TRP A 242 -18.29 5.20 -7.16
C TRP A 242 -17.30 4.68 -8.20
N GLU A 243 -16.09 4.44 -7.78
CA GLU A 243 -15.14 3.61 -8.46
C GLU A 243 -15.66 2.16 -8.47
N LYS A 244 -15.71 1.51 -9.64
CA LYS A 244 -16.29 0.17 -9.79
C LYS A 244 -15.25 -0.82 -10.26
N THR A 245 -15.12 -1.90 -9.51
CA THR A 245 -14.23 -3.01 -9.89
C THR A 245 -15.05 -4.26 -10.18
N ASN A 246 -14.93 -4.77 -11.39
CA ASN A 246 -15.47 -6.06 -11.82
C ASN A 246 -14.40 -7.12 -11.74
N GLU A 247 -14.70 -8.24 -11.11
CA GLU A 247 -13.78 -9.36 -10.98
C GLU A 247 -14.43 -10.66 -11.42
N VAL A 248 -13.70 -11.44 -12.23
CA VAL A 248 -13.98 -12.85 -12.51
C VAL A 248 -12.87 -13.67 -11.88
N ASN A 249 -13.22 -14.66 -11.09
CA ASN A 249 -12.29 -15.59 -10.46
C ASN A 249 -12.68 -17.04 -10.75
N PHE A 250 -11.70 -17.83 -11.15
CA PHE A 250 -11.76 -19.28 -11.24
C PHE A 250 -10.85 -19.88 -10.17
N GLY A 251 -11.38 -20.79 -9.35
CA GLY A 251 -10.65 -21.45 -8.28
C GLY A 251 -10.78 -22.96 -8.32
N LEU A 252 -9.71 -23.65 -7.91
CA LEU A 252 -9.66 -25.09 -7.71
C LEU A 252 -9.07 -25.37 -6.33
N ASP A 253 -9.86 -25.97 -5.43
CA ASP A 253 -9.40 -26.43 -4.11
C ASP A 253 -9.22 -27.95 -4.17
N PHE A 254 -8.12 -28.45 -3.64
CA PHE A 254 -7.82 -29.87 -3.64
C PHE A 254 -7.15 -30.34 -2.34
N SER A 255 -7.40 -31.62 -2.02
CA SER A 255 -6.73 -32.31 -0.93
C SER A 255 -6.62 -33.79 -1.28
N PHE A 256 -5.46 -34.39 -1.01
CA PHE A 256 -5.11 -35.76 -1.43
C PHE A 256 -4.41 -36.51 -0.28
N PHE A 257 -4.58 -37.84 -0.30
CA PHE A 257 -3.86 -38.81 0.54
C PHE A 257 -4.08 -38.60 2.06
N GLY A 258 -5.32 -38.32 2.47
CA GLY A 258 -5.67 -38.04 3.88
C GLY A 258 -5.10 -36.71 4.32
N ASP A 259 -5.30 -35.67 3.50
CA ASP A 259 -4.81 -34.29 3.70
C ASP A 259 -3.28 -34.20 3.80
N ARG A 260 -2.54 -35.16 3.21
CA ARG A 260 -1.08 -35.06 3.16
C ARG A 260 -0.59 -34.05 2.14
N LEU A 261 -1.35 -33.78 1.12
CA LEU A 261 -1.12 -32.74 0.13
C LEU A 261 -2.42 -32.00 -0.08
N TYR A 262 -2.43 -30.71 0.13
CA TYR A 262 -3.60 -29.84 -0.06
C TYR A 262 -3.18 -28.51 -0.68
N GLY A 263 -4.14 -27.82 -1.28
CA GLY A 263 -3.86 -26.52 -1.85
C GLY A 263 -5.04 -25.92 -2.59
N SER A 264 -4.78 -24.75 -3.14
CA SER A 264 -5.68 -24.06 -4.06
C SER A 264 -4.92 -23.46 -5.24
N LEU A 265 -5.61 -23.35 -6.34
CA LEU A 265 -5.21 -22.59 -7.52
C LEU A 265 -6.33 -21.60 -7.82
N ASP A 266 -6.01 -20.32 -7.87
CA ASP A 266 -6.92 -19.26 -8.26
C ASP A 266 -6.36 -18.49 -9.45
N ALA A 267 -7.23 -18.19 -10.42
CA ALA A 267 -6.92 -17.35 -11.56
C ALA A 267 -7.99 -16.25 -11.68
N TYR A 268 -7.57 -15.01 -11.75
CA TYR A 268 -8.49 -13.87 -11.75
C TYR A 268 -8.19 -12.85 -12.82
N TYR A 269 -9.24 -12.17 -13.22
CA TYR A 269 -9.18 -10.93 -13.98
C TYR A 269 -10.05 -9.88 -13.31
N ARG A 270 -9.46 -8.74 -13.01
CA ARG A 270 -10.09 -7.62 -12.33
C ARG A 270 -9.96 -6.38 -13.21
N TYR A 271 -11.06 -5.69 -13.44
CA TYR A 271 -11.10 -4.42 -14.17
C TYR A 271 -11.75 -3.35 -13.30
N THR A 272 -11.01 -2.28 -13.04
CA THR A 272 -11.49 -1.10 -12.31
C THR A 272 -11.80 -0.01 -13.31
N ASP A 273 -13.04 0.44 -13.29
CA ASP A 273 -13.59 1.53 -14.10
C ASP A 273 -13.66 2.80 -13.25
N GLY A 274 -13.06 3.87 -13.74
CA GLY A 274 -13.09 5.18 -13.14
C GLY A 274 -12.47 5.26 -11.75
N ALA A 275 -11.24 4.75 -11.56
CA ALA A 275 -10.51 4.97 -10.31
C ALA A 275 -10.33 6.47 -10.06
N LEU A 276 -10.59 6.86 -8.80
CA LEU A 276 -10.57 8.24 -8.35
C LEU A 276 -9.14 8.73 -8.14
N ALA A 277 -8.76 9.78 -8.84
CA ALA A 277 -7.45 10.42 -8.67
C ALA A 277 -7.56 11.95 -8.72
N PRO A 278 -6.61 12.68 -8.11
CA PRO A 278 -6.53 14.12 -8.31
C PRO A 278 -6.13 14.41 -9.76
N ALA A 279 -6.98 15.11 -10.48
CA ALA A 279 -6.73 15.59 -11.83
C ALA A 279 -6.29 17.06 -11.79
N PRO A 280 -5.32 17.47 -12.62
CA PRO A 280 -4.94 18.87 -12.73
C PRO A 280 -6.04 19.67 -13.42
N HIS A 281 -6.14 20.93 -13.04
CA HIS A 281 -7.03 21.89 -13.68
C HIS A 281 -6.24 22.99 -14.36
N ILE A 282 -6.89 23.69 -15.28
CA ILE A 282 -6.27 24.85 -15.96
C ILE A 282 -5.90 25.93 -14.93
N LEU A 283 -4.69 26.46 -15.01
CA LEU A 283 -4.16 27.43 -14.06
C LEU A 283 -4.97 28.73 -14.01
N GLU A 284 -5.63 29.10 -15.09
CA GLU A 284 -6.49 30.27 -15.20
C GLU A 284 -7.71 30.23 -14.28
N SER A 285 -8.09 29.01 -13.80
CA SER A 285 -9.15 28.86 -12.79
C SER A 285 -8.76 29.35 -11.39
N GLY A 286 -7.45 29.55 -11.16
CA GLY A 286 -6.90 29.85 -9.84
C GLY A 286 -6.90 28.65 -8.88
N MET A 287 -7.15 27.43 -9.39
CA MET A 287 -7.16 26.17 -8.64
C MET A 287 -6.30 25.14 -9.36
N SER A 288 -5.53 24.36 -8.59
CA SER A 288 -4.56 23.43 -9.18
C SER A 288 -5.14 22.05 -9.48
N ASN A 289 -6.07 21.54 -8.68
CA ASN A 289 -6.54 20.17 -8.75
C ASN A 289 -8.03 20.01 -8.47
N TYR A 290 -8.60 18.91 -8.96
CA TYR A 290 -9.91 18.38 -8.57
C TYR A 290 -9.89 16.85 -8.58
N TYR A 291 -10.77 16.21 -7.84
CA TYR A 291 -10.92 14.75 -7.93
C TYR A 291 -11.87 14.38 -9.06
N ASP A 292 -11.49 13.35 -9.83
CA ASP A 292 -12.34 12.81 -10.89
C ASP A 292 -12.10 11.30 -11.08
N ASN A 293 -13.05 10.63 -11.74
CA ASN A 293 -12.98 9.23 -12.11
C ASN A 293 -12.23 9.10 -13.45
N ILE A 294 -10.90 9.09 -13.41
CA ILE A 294 -10.07 9.26 -14.60
C ILE A 294 -9.25 8.04 -15.03
N ILE A 295 -9.03 7.07 -14.14
CA ILE A 295 -8.13 5.96 -14.43
C ILE A 295 -8.93 4.67 -14.57
N ASP A 296 -8.81 4.03 -15.74
CA ASP A 296 -9.21 2.64 -15.89
C ASP A 296 -7.99 1.75 -15.80
N MET A 297 -8.09 0.68 -15.00
CA MET A 297 -6.98 -0.24 -14.82
C MET A 297 -7.45 -1.70 -14.76
N SER A 298 -6.57 -2.59 -15.19
CA SER A 298 -6.79 -4.02 -15.04
C SER A 298 -5.72 -4.68 -14.18
N ASN A 299 -6.10 -5.74 -13.50
CA ASN A 299 -5.22 -6.65 -12.80
C ASN A 299 -5.60 -8.08 -13.20
N ARG A 300 -4.62 -8.88 -13.55
CA ARG A 300 -4.80 -10.30 -13.83
C ARG A 300 -3.74 -11.11 -13.13
N GLY A 301 -4.12 -12.22 -12.58
CA GLY A 301 -3.15 -12.99 -11.80
C GLY A 301 -3.50 -14.44 -11.64
N VAL A 302 -2.51 -15.16 -11.14
CA VAL A 302 -2.61 -16.55 -10.72
C VAL A 302 -2.01 -16.67 -9.34
N GLU A 303 -2.73 -17.32 -8.44
CA GLU A 303 -2.31 -17.58 -7.08
C GLU A 303 -2.32 -19.08 -6.82
N VAL A 304 -1.24 -19.60 -6.28
CA VAL A 304 -1.07 -21.01 -5.92
C VAL A 304 -0.76 -21.08 -4.44
N SER A 305 -1.58 -21.85 -3.72
CA SER A 305 -1.29 -22.27 -2.36
C SER A 305 -1.09 -23.78 -2.35
N LEU A 306 0.04 -24.23 -1.82
CA LEU A 306 0.38 -25.66 -1.75
C LEU A 306 0.90 -25.96 -0.36
N GLY A 307 0.18 -26.81 0.37
CA GLY A 307 0.54 -27.25 1.71
C GLY A 307 0.59 -28.76 1.84
N GLY A 308 1.26 -29.25 2.85
CA GLY A 308 1.27 -30.68 3.11
C GLY A 308 2.12 -31.12 4.28
N TYR A 309 2.03 -32.43 4.51
CA TYR A 309 2.82 -33.15 5.50
C TYR A 309 3.77 -34.14 4.82
N PRO A 310 4.97 -33.70 4.35
CA PRO A 310 5.96 -34.62 3.77
C PRO A 310 6.32 -35.74 4.75
N VAL A 311 6.39 -35.43 6.04
CA VAL A 311 6.58 -36.42 7.10
C VAL A 311 5.51 -36.24 8.17
N ARG A 312 4.77 -37.32 8.47
CA ARG A 312 3.76 -37.39 9.53
C ARG A 312 3.98 -38.66 10.34
N GLY A 313 5.02 -38.63 11.19
CA GLY A 313 5.38 -39.73 12.10
C GLY A 313 4.81 -39.54 13.49
N LYS A 314 5.03 -40.53 14.38
CA LYS A 314 4.58 -40.50 15.78
C LYS A 314 5.31 -39.44 16.62
N ASP A 315 6.62 -39.36 16.45
CA ASP A 315 7.47 -38.46 17.22
C ASP A 315 7.92 -37.23 16.41
N PHE A 316 7.91 -37.31 15.06
CA PHE A 316 8.33 -36.23 14.19
C PHE A 316 7.26 -35.96 13.11
N ALA A 317 6.94 -34.70 12.96
CA ALA A 317 6.08 -34.21 11.87
C ALA A 317 6.74 -33.00 11.21
N TRP A 318 6.62 -32.94 9.90
CA TRP A 318 6.96 -31.76 9.10
C TRP A 318 5.73 -31.35 8.31
N ASN A 319 5.27 -30.13 8.58
CA ASN A 319 4.27 -29.43 7.78
C ASN A 319 4.95 -28.32 6.99
N THR A 320 4.56 -28.14 5.75
CA THR A 320 5.07 -27.06 4.88
C THR A 320 3.92 -26.46 4.10
N ASP A 321 3.91 -25.12 3.99
CA ASP A 321 2.91 -24.34 3.26
C ASP A 321 3.62 -23.29 2.41
N LEU A 322 3.42 -23.34 1.10
CA LEU A 322 3.97 -22.43 0.12
C LEU A 322 2.83 -21.68 -0.57
N ASN A 323 2.90 -20.38 -0.63
CA ASN A 323 2.04 -19.56 -1.48
C ASN A 323 2.90 -18.77 -2.47
N ILE A 324 2.43 -18.70 -3.71
CA ILE A 324 3.05 -17.93 -4.79
C ILE A 324 1.95 -17.19 -5.53
N SER A 325 2.15 -15.90 -5.73
CA SER A 325 1.24 -15.03 -6.46
C SER A 325 1.97 -14.33 -7.59
N VAL A 326 1.32 -14.30 -8.75
CA VAL A 326 1.70 -13.51 -9.91
C VAL A 326 0.55 -12.56 -10.20
N ASN A 327 0.79 -11.28 -10.14
CA ASN A 327 -0.15 -10.25 -10.58
C ASN A 327 0.44 -9.48 -11.76
N ARG A 328 -0.39 -9.00 -12.66
CA ARG A 328 -0.04 -8.07 -13.75
C ARG A 328 -1.05 -6.96 -13.76
N ASN A 329 -0.58 -5.79 -13.35
CA ASN A 329 -1.33 -4.54 -13.39
C ASN A 329 -1.12 -3.84 -14.72
N ARG A 330 -2.15 -3.14 -15.21
CA ARG A 330 -2.06 -2.30 -16.40
C ARG A 330 -3.02 -1.13 -16.29
N ILE A 331 -2.53 0.06 -16.59
CA ILE A 331 -3.37 1.23 -16.83
C ILE A 331 -3.91 1.10 -18.24
N GLU A 332 -5.23 0.99 -18.38
CA GLU A 332 -5.90 0.77 -19.67
C GLU A 332 -6.21 2.08 -20.37
N SER A 333 -6.71 3.07 -19.63
CA SER A 333 -7.02 4.39 -20.17
C SER A 333 -6.96 5.48 -19.11
N LEU A 334 -6.85 6.71 -19.56
CA LEU A 334 -7.00 7.94 -18.79
C LEU A 334 -8.13 8.76 -19.42
N ASN A 335 -9.25 8.86 -18.73
CA ASN A 335 -10.52 9.35 -19.27
C ASN A 335 -10.66 10.88 -19.30
N ASN A 336 -9.59 11.65 -19.04
CA ASN A 336 -9.64 13.10 -19.03
C ASN A 336 -8.70 13.73 -20.07
N ALA A 337 -9.24 14.56 -20.95
CA ALA A 337 -8.49 15.26 -22.00
C ALA A 337 -7.52 16.35 -21.46
N GLN A 338 -7.65 16.76 -20.21
CA GLN A 338 -6.80 17.80 -19.58
C GLN A 338 -5.67 17.21 -18.72
N ILE A 339 -5.23 16.02 -19.02
CA ILE A 339 -4.10 15.39 -18.35
C ILE A 339 -2.83 16.15 -18.68
N ASN A 340 -2.21 16.76 -17.66
CA ASN A 340 -0.94 17.45 -17.81
C ASN A 340 0.25 16.47 -17.91
N SER A 341 1.44 16.99 -18.22
CA SER A 341 2.67 16.20 -18.32
C SER A 341 2.96 15.41 -17.03
N TYR A 342 2.65 15.95 -15.86
CA TYR A 342 2.83 15.24 -14.58
C TYR A 342 1.98 13.96 -14.51
N MET A 343 0.70 14.04 -14.89
CA MET A 343 -0.17 12.87 -14.91
C MET A 343 0.25 11.83 -15.94
N GLN A 344 0.74 12.27 -17.11
CA GLN A 344 1.26 11.37 -18.14
C GLN A 344 2.55 10.66 -17.71
N ASP A 345 3.31 11.26 -16.82
CA ASP A 345 4.50 10.63 -16.23
C ASP A 345 4.15 9.67 -15.09
N ALA A 346 3.14 10.01 -14.29
CA ALA A 346 2.67 9.19 -13.17
C ALA A 346 1.83 7.99 -13.61
N PHE A 347 1.04 8.15 -14.70
CA PHE A 347 0.09 7.16 -15.19
C PHE A 347 0.31 6.86 -16.68
N ILE A 348 1.19 5.91 -16.95
CA ILE A 348 1.55 5.55 -18.33
C ILE A 348 0.60 4.48 -18.84
N VAL A 349 -0.27 4.86 -19.80
CA VAL A 349 -1.21 3.93 -20.44
C VAL A 349 -0.44 2.74 -21.05
N GLY A 350 -0.94 1.54 -20.78
CA GLY A 350 -0.33 0.29 -21.21
C GLY A 350 0.77 -0.24 -20.31
N LYS A 351 1.13 0.47 -19.21
CA LYS A 351 2.13 0.06 -18.22
C LYS A 351 1.50 -0.16 -16.86
N PRO A 352 2.17 -0.87 -15.95
CA PRO A 352 1.75 -0.96 -14.55
C PRO A 352 1.74 0.39 -13.85
N ALA A 353 0.86 0.55 -12.86
CA ALA A 353 0.90 1.69 -11.95
C ALA A 353 2.24 1.75 -11.22
N GLY A 354 2.74 2.97 -10.98
CA GLY A 354 4.05 3.19 -10.35
C GLY A 354 5.25 3.01 -11.28
N THR A 355 5.03 2.81 -12.59
CA THR A 355 6.11 2.82 -13.58
C THR A 355 6.77 4.19 -13.63
N VAL A 356 8.10 4.22 -13.59
CA VAL A 356 8.91 5.45 -13.52
C VAL A 356 9.46 5.81 -14.89
N LYS A 357 9.28 7.07 -15.28
CA LYS A 357 10.04 7.69 -16.38
C LYS A 357 11.26 8.44 -15.85
N GLY A 358 12.36 8.32 -16.57
CA GLY A 358 13.60 9.03 -16.29
C GLY A 358 14.48 9.09 -17.51
N TYR A 359 15.64 9.67 -17.37
CA TYR A 359 16.58 9.83 -18.46
C TYR A 359 17.44 8.57 -18.64
N ILE A 360 17.85 8.32 -19.87
CA ILE A 360 18.86 7.31 -20.19
C ILE A 360 20.22 8.01 -20.23
N VAL A 361 21.16 7.54 -19.43
CA VAL A 361 22.55 8.04 -19.42
C VAL A 361 23.29 7.40 -20.58
N ASP A 362 23.78 8.23 -21.52
CA ASP A 362 24.65 7.75 -22.58
C ASP A 362 26.03 7.38 -22.00
N HIS A 363 26.73 8.36 -21.44
CA HIS A 363 27.98 8.17 -20.72
C HIS A 363 28.30 9.34 -19.77
N ILE A 364 29.48 9.33 -19.15
CA ILE A 364 29.99 10.45 -18.37
C ILE A 364 30.92 11.27 -19.23
N VAL A 365 30.70 12.59 -19.31
CA VAL A 365 31.50 13.53 -20.11
C VAL A 365 32.96 13.50 -19.68
N GLN A 366 33.87 13.25 -20.63
CA GLN A 366 35.30 13.19 -20.35
C GLN A 366 36.04 14.49 -20.71
N ASN A 367 35.52 15.28 -21.64
CA ASN A 367 36.10 16.56 -22.07
C ASN A 367 35.01 17.51 -22.56
N MET A 368 35.34 18.80 -22.62
CA MET A 368 34.39 19.84 -23.09
C MET A 368 34.28 19.95 -24.60
N ASP A 369 35.18 19.36 -25.36
CA ASP A 369 35.14 19.45 -26.83
C ASP A 369 33.89 18.75 -27.37
N GLU A 370 33.56 17.58 -26.80
CA GLU A 370 32.34 16.84 -27.08
C GLU A 370 31.08 17.65 -26.76
N VAL A 371 31.01 18.32 -25.62
CA VAL A 371 29.88 19.18 -25.24
C VAL A 371 29.74 20.37 -26.19
N ASN A 372 30.87 20.97 -26.60
CA ASN A 372 30.89 22.08 -27.54
C ASN A 372 30.37 21.64 -28.92
N GLU A 373 30.72 20.45 -29.41
CA GLU A 373 30.21 19.90 -30.67
C GLU A 373 28.70 19.65 -30.61
N LEU A 374 28.19 19.08 -29.47
CA LEU A 374 26.76 18.85 -29.27
C LEU A 374 26.00 20.18 -29.20
N ASN A 375 26.51 21.15 -28.47
CA ASN A 375 25.91 22.48 -28.38
C ASN A 375 25.89 23.21 -29.72
N ALA A 376 26.94 23.10 -30.54
CA ALA A 376 26.96 23.67 -31.90
C ALA A 376 25.82 23.10 -32.75
N LYS A 377 25.63 21.76 -32.69
CA LYS A 377 24.53 21.08 -33.42
C LYS A 377 23.15 21.47 -32.86
N ALA A 378 23.03 21.70 -31.56
CA ALA A 378 21.77 22.16 -30.93
C ALA A 378 21.44 23.59 -31.40
N VAL A 379 22.44 24.48 -31.47
CA VAL A 379 22.27 25.85 -31.97
C VAL A 379 21.85 25.88 -33.45
N GLU A 380 22.41 25.01 -34.28
CA GLU A 380 21.97 24.85 -35.69
C GLU A 380 20.50 24.46 -35.80
N LYS A 381 19.96 23.72 -34.81
CA LYS A 381 18.55 23.34 -34.72
C LYS A 381 17.66 24.38 -34.04
N GLY A 382 18.24 25.50 -33.53
CA GLY A 382 17.51 26.59 -32.88
C GLY A 382 17.38 26.51 -31.36
N PHE A 383 18.12 25.61 -30.72
CA PHE A 383 18.18 25.49 -29.26
C PHE A 383 19.39 26.21 -28.69
N ALA A 384 19.36 26.58 -27.41
CA ALA A 384 20.46 27.28 -26.78
C ALA A 384 21.67 26.34 -26.51
N GLU A 385 21.41 25.11 -26.16
CA GLU A 385 22.40 24.07 -25.78
C GLU A 385 21.79 22.68 -25.91
N TYR A 386 22.64 21.65 -25.97
CA TYR A 386 22.22 20.24 -25.99
C TYR A 386 21.66 19.79 -24.62
N GLN A 387 22.39 20.07 -23.56
CA GLN A 387 22.00 19.75 -22.17
C GLN A 387 22.44 20.86 -21.24
N SER A 388 21.52 21.40 -20.46
CA SER A 388 21.77 22.57 -19.62
C SER A 388 22.77 22.28 -18.50
N GLY A 389 23.75 23.18 -18.37
CA GLY A 389 24.69 23.21 -17.25
C GLY A 389 25.66 22.01 -17.19
N ILE A 390 25.86 21.26 -18.26
CA ILE A 390 26.72 20.09 -18.30
C ILE A 390 28.21 20.46 -18.26
N GLY A 391 28.99 19.67 -17.53
CA GLY A 391 30.44 19.80 -17.42
C GLY A 391 31.17 18.44 -17.46
N VAL A 392 32.50 18.49 -17.43
CA VAL A 392 33.32 17.28 -17.37
C VAL A 392 33.03 16.52 -16.09
N GLY A 393 32.77 15.22 -16.19
CA GLY A 393 32.38 14.33 -15.10
C GLY A 393 30.88 14.25 -14.84
N ASP A 394 30.05 14.99 -15.58
CA ASP A 394 28.59 14.92 -15.49
C ASP A 394 28.03 13.83 -16.41
N PHE A 395 26.81 13.37 -16.11
CA PHE A 395 26.07 12.48 -17.00
C PHE A 395 25.65 13.22 -18.28
N LEU A 396 26.01 12.70 -19.42
CA LEU A 396 25.41 13.07 -20.70
C LEU A 396 24.14 12.24 -20.91
N MET A 397 23.00 12.90 -20.99
CA MET A 397 21.74 12.25 -21.27
C MET A 397 21.56 12.00 -22.76
N LYS A 398 20.87 10.92 -23.09
CA LYS A 398 20.58 10.53 -24.45
C LYS A 398 19.36 11.31 -24.97
N ASP A 399 19.53 11.99 -26.10
CA ASP A 399 18.43 12.57 -26.87
C ASP A 399 17.64 11.43 -27.52
N THR A 400 16.46 11.13 -26.96
CA THR A 400 15.65 9.97 -27.34
C THR A 400 14.60 10.32 -28.41
N ASP A 401 14.22 11.56 -28.55
CA ASP A 401 13.29 12.04 -29.54
C ASP A 401 14.01 12.58 -30.83
N GLY A 402 15.33 12.78 -30.72
CA GLY A 402 16.18 13.19 -31.84
C GLY A 402 16.08 14.68 -32.21
N ASN A 403 15.53 15.49 -31.30
CA ASN A 403 15.32 16.91 -31.56
C ASN A 403 16.63 17.73 -31.44
N GLY A 404 17.65 17.24 -30.73
CA GLY A 404 18.98 17.85 -30.58
C GLY A 404 19.18 18.63 -29.31
N THR A 405 18.28 18.51 -28.36
CA THR A 405 18.39 19.07 -26.99
C THR A 405 17.73 18.17 -25.99
N ILE A 406 18.20 18.16 -24.75
CA ILE A 406 17.64 17.35 -23.68
C ILE A 406 16.50 18.11 -22.99
N THR A 407 15.31 17.51 -23.02
CA THR A 407 14.08 18.05 -22.43
C THR A 407 13.35 16.98 -21.61
N SER A 408 12.18 17.32 -21.05
CA SER A 408 11.30 16.34 -20.41
C SER A 408 10.80 15.25 -21.35
N ASP A 409 10.78 15.50 -22.66
CA ASP A 409 10.27 14.59 -23.68
C ASP A 409 11.24 13.43 -23.95
N ASP A 410 12.53 13.58 -23.56
CA ASP A 410 13.54 12.53 -23.64
C ASP A 410 13.42 11.46 -22.54
N ARG A 411 12.54 11.67 -21.56
CA ARG A 411 12.34 10.69 -20.49
C ARG A 411 11.66 9.43 -21.01
N GLN A 412 12.28 8.28 -20.75
CA GLN A 412 11.80 6.96 -21.09
C GLN A 412 11.37 6.18 -19.84
N VAL A 413 10.65 5.09 -20.02
CA VAL A 413 10.39 4.14 -18.93
C VAL A 413 11.70 3.49 -18.52
N ILE A 414 12.14 3.75 -17.28
CA ILE A 414 13.40 3.23 -16.74
C ILE A 414 13.20 2.16 -15.68
N ALA A 415 12.06 2.16 -14.93
CA ALA A 415 11.81 1.20 -13.89
C ALA A 415 10.32 0.84 -13.82
N THR A 416 10.04 -0.41 -13.43
CA THR A 416 8.70 -0.93 -13.16
C THR A 416 8.72 -1.67 -11.83
N PRO A 417 7.97 -1.20 -10.81
CA PRO A 417 8.03 -1.76 -9.46
C PRO A 417 7.29 -3.10 -9.31
N GLU A 418 6.55 -3.52 -10.32
CA GLU A 418 5.75 -4.74 -10.28
C GLU A 418 6.64 -5.99 -10.24
N PRO A 419 6.56 -6.84 -9.18
CA PRO A 419 7.34 -8.07 -9.11
C PRO A 419 6.86 -9.09 -10.15
N LYS A 420 7.77 -9.94 -10.62
CA LYS A 420 7.45 -11.08 -11.48
C LYS A 420 6.60 -12.11 -10.73
N PHE A 421 6.93 -12.36 -9.47
CA PHE A 421 6.16 -13.15 -8.53
C PHE A 421 6.58 -12.82 -7.09
N PHE A 422 5.69 -13.08 -6.14
CA PHE A 422 5.96 -12.93 -4.71
C PHE A 422 5.22 -14.00 -3.93
N GLY A 423 5.62 -14.19 -2.67
CA GLY A 423 4.98 -15.22 -1.87
C GLY A 423 5.60 -15.42 -0.50
N GLY A 424 5.18 -16.51 0.13
CA GLY A 424 5.66 -16.92 1.44
C GLY A 424 5.79 -18.43 1.55
N TRP A 425 6.74 -18.87 2.34
CA TRP A 425 7.00 -20.27 2.61
C TRP A 425 7.12 -20.50 4.10
N THR A 426 6.09 -21.15 4.66
CA THR A 426 6.04 -21.54 6.08
C THR A 426 6.45 -22.99 6.23
N ASN A 427 7.29 -23.28 7.22
CA ASN A 427 7.64 -24.63 7.62
C ASN A 427 7.49 -24.78 9.12
N THR A 428 6.93 -25.91 9.53
CA THR A 428 6.80 -26.29 10.93
C THR A 428 7.32 -27.71 11.13
N PHE A 429 8.36 -27.81 11.93
CA PHE A 429 8.94 -29.08 12.35
C PHE A 429 8.55 -29.34 13.81
N THR A 430 7.90 -30.44 14.07
CA THR A 430 7.54 -30.86 15.43
C THR A 430 8.24 -32.15 15.77
N TYR A 431 9.02 -32.14 16.84
CA TYR A 431 9.66 -33.33 17.39
C TYR A 431 9.26 -33.47 18.85
N LYS A 432 8.37 -34.43 19.15
CA LYS A 432 7.78 -34.61 20.48
C LYS A 432 7.19 -33.29 21.02
N ASN A 433 7.83 -32.73 22.05
CA ASN A 433 7.37 -31.50 22.70
C ASN A 433 8.01 -30.22 22.11
N LEU A 434 8.94 -30.37 21.19
CA LEU A 434 9.65 -29.24 20.55
C LEU A 434 9.04 -28.94 19.21
N SER A 435 8.76 -27.66 18.93
CA SER A 435 8.26 -27.19 17.64
C SER A 435 9.11 -26.02 17.16
N LEU A 436 9.62 -26.12 15.93
CA LEU A 436 10.28 -25.04 15.21
C LEU A 436 9.41 -24.64 14.02
N SER A 437 8.96 -23.39 14.00
CA SER A 437 8.21 -22.83 12.88
C SER A 437 8.95 -21.63 12.31
N PHE A 438 9.01 -21.50 11.00
CA PHE A 438 9.51 -20.29 10.36
C PHE A 438 8.73 -19.92 9.10
N LEU A 439 8.67 -18.63 8.83
CA LEU A 439 8.10 -18.02 7.63
C LEU A 439 9.20 -17.28 6.87
N MET A 440 9.43 -17.69 5.64
CA MET A 440 10.19 -16.94 4.66
C MET A 440 9.24 -16.20 3.72
N GLN A 441 9.49 -14.92 3.52
CA GLN A 441 8.79 -14.10 2.54
C GLN A 441 9.76 -13.74 1.41
N PHE A 442 9.28 -13.77 0.17
CA PHE A 442 10.07 -13.42 -0.99
C PHE A 442 9.29 -12.57 -1.98
N SER A 443 10.00 -11.70 -2.67
CA SER A 443 9.56 -10.99 -3.86
C SER A 443 10.68 -11.11 -4.90
N CYS A 444 10.34 -11.38 -6.14
CA CYS A 444 11.32 -11.57 -7.21
C CYS A 444 10.95 -10.71 -8.41
N GLY A 445 11.90 -9.94 -8.92
CA GLY A 445 11.69 -8.93 -9.94
C GLY A 445 11.09 -7.65 -9.34
N GLY A 446 10.80 -6.69 -10.19
CA GLY A 446 10.50 -5.32 -9.80
C GLY A 446 11.77 -4.48 -9.72
N GLU A 447 11.65 -3.26 -10.17
CA GLU A 447 12.75 -2.29 -10.23
C GLU A 447 12.26 -0.98 -9.64
N ALA A 448 13.14 -0.28 -8.93
CA ALA A 448 12.84 1.04 -8.41
C ALA A 448 14.03 1.98 -8.56
N VAL A 449 13.73 3.27 -8.61
CA VAL A 449 14.73 4.32 -8.59
C VAL A 449 15.12 4.60 -7.15
N TYR A 450 16.39 4.46 -6.83
CA TYR A 450 16.95 4.87 -5.54
C TYR A 450 17.32 6.35 -5.59
N SER A 451 16.36 7.21 -5.24
CA SER A 451 16.44 8.67 -5.43
C SER A 451 17.50 9.34 -4.56
N ASN A 452 17.86 8.75 -3.42
CA ASN A 452 18.91 9.28 -2.54
C ASN A 452 20.25 9.44 -3.27
N LEU A 453 20.55 8.57 -4.26
CA LEU A 453 21.80 8.71 -5.03
C LEU A 453 21.88 10.04 -5.78
N GLY A 454 20.75 10.53 -6.32
CA GLY A 454 20.70 11.84 -6.97
C GLY A 454 20.98 12.97 -5.97
N GLU A 455 20.36 12.91 -4.79
CA GLU A 455 20.55 13.89 -3.71
C GLU A 455 21.99 13.90 -3.22
N GLU A 456 22.59 12.73 -3.01
CA GLU A 456 23.98 12.57 -2.59
C GLU A 456 24.97 13.09 -3.65
N ILE A 457 24.73 12.86 -4.94
CA ILE A 457 25.55 13.37 -6.04
C ILE A 457 25.47 14.89 -6.16
N SER A 458 24.28 15.46 -5.98
CA SER A 458 24.07 16.91 -6.04
C SER A 458 24.69 17.67 -4.87
N GLY A 459 25.15 16.95 -3.85
CA GLY A 459 25.93 17.50 -2.74
C GLY A 459 25.19 18.54 -1.91
N VAL A 460 24.12 18.12 -1.24
CA VAL A 460 23.57 18.94 -0.15
C VAL A 460 24.64 19.01 0.94
N LEU A 461 25.13 20.22 1.23
CA LEU A 461 26.19 20.44 2.22
C LEU A 461 25.81 19.81 3.58
N GLY A 462 26.69 18.96 4.11
CA GLY A 462 26.50 18.32 5.41
C GLY A 462 25.87 16.93 5.36
N GLN A 463 25.46 16.42 4.21
CA GLN A 463 25.04 15.03 4.06
C GLN A 463 26.23 14.09 3.86
N SER A 464 26.15 12.89 4.44
CA SER A 464 27.13 11.83 4.19
C SER A 464 26.85 11.17 2.85
N VAL A 465 27.90 10.79 2.15
CA VAL A 465 27.81 10.04 0.88
C VAL A 465 27.54 8.57 1.18
N GLY A 466 26.55 7.98 0.53
CA GLY A 466 26.20 6.58 0.68
C GLY A 466 27.29 5.62 0.18
N ARG A 467 27.26 4.39 0.68
CA ARG A 467 28.24 3.35 0.35
C ARG A 467 28.31 3.06 -1.15
N GLU A 468 27.19 3.18 -1.86
CA GLU A 468 27.12 2.90 -3.30
C GLU A 468 27.95 3.89 -4.12
N LEU A 469 28.01 5.15 -3.69
CA LEU A 469 28.81 6.19 -4.37
C LEU A 469 30.29 6.15 -3.97
N TYR A 470 30.62 5.60 -2.80
CA TYR A 470 32.00 5.57 -2.32
C TYR A 470 32.91 4.79 -3.27
N GLY A 471 33.86 5.48 -3.87
CA GLY A 471 34.80 4.90 -4.84
C GLY A 471 34.18 4.63 -6.22
N ASN A 472 32.91 4.97 -6.49
CA ASN A 472 32.23 4.72 -7.75
C ASN A 472 31.83 6.01 -8.50
N THR A 473 32.20 7.18 -7.97
CA THR A 473 31.96 8.48 -8.64
C THR A 473 33.16 8.88 -9.51
N TRP A 474 32.87 9.64 -10.55
CA TRP A 474 33.89 10.13 -11.48
C TRP A 474 34.85 11.11 -10.78
N THR A 475 36.13 10.95 -11.07
CA THR A 475 37.22 11.89 -10.78
C THR A 475 38.21 11.90 -11.94
N PRO A 476 39.08 12.93 -12.07
CA PRO A 476 40.09 12.94 -13.13
C PRO A 476 40.97 11.68 -13.17
N GLU A 477 41.16 11.00 -12.01
CA GLU A 477 41.92 9.75 -11.86
C GLU A 477 41.06 8.49 -12.07
N ARG A 478 39.73 8.63 -12.09
CA ARG A 478 38.76 7.54 -12.28
C ARG A 478 37.70 7.93 -13.32
N THR A 479 38.06 7.81 -14.57
CA THR A 479 37.24 8.22 -15.71
C THR A 479 36.23 7.15 -16.14
N ASP A 480 36.38 5.91 -15.70
CA ASP A 480 35.50 4.76 -15.93
C ASP A 480 34.47 4.53 -14.82
N ALA A 481 34.17 5.57 -14.02
CA ALA A 481 33.23 5.50 -12.91
C ALA A 481 31.80 5.18 -13.35
N LYS A 482 31.03 4.55 -12.46
CA LYS A 482 29.61 4.25 -12.67
C LYS A 482 28.74 5.50 -12.55
N TYR A 483 29.12 6.42 -11.65
CA TYR A 483 28.34 7.62 -11.30
C TYR A 483 29.08 8.91 -11.64
N ALA A 484 28.30 9.96 -11.90
CA ALA A 484 28.80 11.29 -12.15
C ALA A 484 29.66 11.82 -10.99
N ARG A 485 30.39 12.89 -11.24
CA ARG A 485 31.15 13.63 -10.22
C ARG A 485 30.20 14.18 -9.13
N LEU A 486 30.71 14.31 -7.92
CA LEU A 486 30.00 14.99 -6.85
C LEU A 486 30.08 16.52 -7.07
N VAL A 487 28.90 17.17 -7.10
CA VAL A 487 28.80 18.62 -7.33
C VAL A 487 27.95 19.24 -6.23
N ALA A 488 28.54 20.13 -5.44
CA ALA A 488 27.80 20.84 -4.38
C ALA A 488 26.84 21.89 -4.95
N GLY A 489 25.58 21.85 -4.55
CA GLY A 489 24.67 23.00 -4.59
C GLY A 489 23.96 23.30 -5.91
N THR A 490 23.94 22.40 -6.90
CA THR A 490 23.19 22.64 -8.15
C THR A 490 22.27 21.48 -8.49
N MET A 491 20.99 21.78 -8.73
CA MET A 491 20.10 20.84 -9.39
C MET A 491 20.54 20.70 -10.87
N SER A 492 21.29 19.64 -11.15
CA SER A 492 21.73 19.28 -12.49
C SER A 492 21.00 18.02 -12.97
N TYR A 493 21.17 17.65 -14.23
CA TYR A 493 20.71 16.37 -14.72
C TYR A 493 21.27 15.16 -13.94
N ASN A 494 22.41 15.32 -13.24
CA ASN A 494 22.97 14.29 -12.36
C ASN A 494 22.05 13.92 -11.18
N TYR A 495 21.18 14.85 -10.76
CA TYR A 495 20.18 14.65 -9.70
C TYR A 495 18.94 13.92 -10.19
N MET A 496 18.57 14.10 -11.45
CA MET A 496 17.29 13.63 -11.98
C MET A 496 17.25 12.11 -12.08
N ALA A 497 16.05 11.55 -11.96
CA ALA A 497 15.83 10.11 -12.13
C ALA A 497 16.39 9.63 -13.48
N ASN A 498 17.27 8.64 -13.43
CA ASN A 498 17.94 8.07 -14.60
C ASN A 498 18.18 6.56 -14.40
N ASP A 499 18.56 5.88 -15.47
CA ASP A 499 18.74 4.43 -15.49
C ASP A 499 19.93 3.95 -14.62
N ARG A 500 20.87 4.83 -14.24
CA ARG A 500 21.97 4.50 -13.32
C ARG A 500 21.52 4.38 -11.87
N PHE A 501 20.36 4.91 -11.53
CA PHE A 501 19.75 4.85 -10.20
C PHE A 501 18.71 3.75 -10.05
N VAL A 502 18.54 2.93 -11.09
CA VAL A 502 17.57 1.81 -11.07
C VAL A 502 18.21 0.56 -10.50
N PHE A 503 17.52 -0.05 -9.55
CA PHE A 503 17.96 -1.28 -8.89
C PHE A 503 16.83 -2.30 -8.80
N ASP A 504 17.20 -3.57 -8.81
CA ASP A 504 16.30 -4.70 -8.56
C ASP A 504 15.87 -4.71 -7.08
N THR A 505 14.57 -4.81 -6.84
CA THR A 505 13.97 -4.83 -5.50
C THR A 505 13.69 -6.24 -4.98
N SER A 506 14.22 -7.27 -5.62
CA SER A 506 14.08 -8.66 -5.19
C SER A 506 14.65 -8.89 -3.81
N TYR A 507 13.94 -9.69 -3.00
CA TYR A 507 14.42 -10.09 -1.69
C TYR A 507 13.90 -11.45 -1.24
N LEU A 508 14.64 -12.07 -0.33
CA LEU A 508 14.23 -13.19 0.50
C LEU A 508 14.45 -12.80 1.97
N ARG A 509 13.38 -12.83 2.78
CA ARG A 509 13.40 -12.43 4.18
C ARG A 509 12.95 -13.54 5.10
N MET A 510 13.70 -13.77 6.17
CA MET A 510 13.22 -14.54 7.32
C MET A 510 12.30 -13.64 8.15
N LYS A 511 11.00 -13.72 7.87
CA LYS A 511 9.98 -12.83 8.47
C LYS A 511 9.70 -13.18 9.92
N ASN A 512 9.65 -14.47 10.21
CA ASN A 512 9.41 -14.97 11.56
C ASN A 512 10.10 -16.33 11.73
N ILE A 513 10.67 -16.56 12.89
CA ILE A 513 11.13 -17.89 13.35
C ILE A 513 10.77 -18.04 14.83
N THR A 514 10.08 -19.12 15.17
CA THR A 514 9.64 -19.43 16.53
C THR A 514 10.07 -20.82 16.91
N LEU A 515 10.80 -20.92 18.02
CA LEU A 515 11.10 -22.19 18.69
C LEU A 515 10.23 -22.26 19.94
N SER A 516 9.43 -23.31 20.07
CA SER A 516 8.50 -23.50 21.19
C SER A 516 8.70 -24.88 21.80
N TYR A 517 8.64 -24.95 23.13
CA TYR A 517 8.73 -26.17 23.89
C TYR A 517 7.51 -26.31 24.81
N SER A 518 6.70 -27.34 24.59
CA SER A 518 5.56 -27.69 25.45
C SER A 518 6.03 -28.49 26.64
N LEU A 519 5.70 -28.03 27.84
CA LEU A 519 6.11 -28.71 29.05
C LEU A 519 5.43 -30.08 29.19
N PRO A 520 6.14 -31.10 29.68
CA PRO A 520 5.56 -32.43 29.91
C PRO A 520 4.37 -32.40 30.86
N LYS A 521 3.34 -33.20 30.57
CA LYS A 521 2.12 -33.29 31.41
C LYS A 521 2.43 -33.59 32.88
N ALA A 522 3.47 -34.35 33.16
CA ALA A 522 3.89 -34.68 34.54
C ALA A 522 4.30 -33.44 35.36
N TRP A 523 4.77 -32.38 34.70
CA TRP A 523 5.13 -31.13 35.37
C TRP A 523 3.93 -30.18 35.50
N ILE A 524 3.14 -30.02 34.44
CA ILE A 524 2.04 -29.07 34.39
C ILE A 524 0.86 -29.51 35.30
N ASN A 525 0.60 -30.81 35.43
CA ASN A 525 -0.45 -31.32 36.30
C ASN A 525 -0.22 -30.95 37.76
N LYS A 526 1.05 -30.83 38.21
CA LYS A 526 1.37 -30.39 39.57
C LYS A 526 1.05 -28.92 39.83
N LEU A 527 0.91 -28.12 38.73
CA LEU A 527 0.62 -26.69 38.77
C LEU A 527 -0.85 -26.38 38.43
N TYR A 528 -1.70 -27.40 38.34
CA TYR A 528 -3.12 -27.28 37.98
C TYR A 528 -3.32 -26.61 36.60
N LEU A 529 -2.37 -26.81 35.68
CA LEU A 529 -2.42 -26.29 34.33
C LEU A 529 -2.86 -27.39 33.36
N SER A 530 -3.68 -27.03 32.39
CA SER A 530 -4.04 -27.91 31.26
C SER A 530 -2.97 -27.94 30.18
N ASN A 531 -2.27 -26.81 29.95
CA ASN A 531 -1.13 -26.70 29.05
C ASN A 531 -0.16 -25.59 29.51
N ALA A 532 1.13 -25.77 29.22
CA ALA A 532 2.15 -24.75 29.42
C ALA A 532 3.24 -24.89 28.36
N SER A 533 3.63 -23.79 27.74
CA SER A 533 4.72 -23.76 26.77
C SER A 533 5.61 -22.53 26.92
N LEU A 534 6.88 -22.72 26.64
CA LEU A 534 7.88 -21.66 26.52
C LEU A 534 8.15 -21.45 25.04
N PHE A 535 8.32 -20.20 24.60
CA PHE A 535 8.69 -19.93 23.22
C PHE A 535 9.65 -18.75 23.10
N VAL A 536 10.50 -18.82 22.08
CA VAL A 536 11.36 -17.73 21.64
C VAL A 536 11.02 -17.44 20.19
N THR A 537 10.77 -16.18 19.89
CA THR A 537 10.45 -15.71 18.55
C THR A 537 11.43 -14.62 18.12
N ALA A 538 11.93 -14.72 16.89
CA ALA A 538 12.64 -13.62 16.22
C ALA A 538 11.88 -13.21 14.96
N THR A 539 11.77 -11.89 14.74
CA THR A 539 11.13 -11.33 13.53
C THR A 539 12.14 -10.53 12.71
N ASN A 540 11.98 -10.54 11.40
CA ASN A 540 12.84 -9.86 10.42
C ASN A 540 14.33 -10.19 10.65
N LEU A 541 14.66 -11.48 10.92
CA LEU A 541 15.97 -11.91 11.38
C LEU A 541 17.09 -11.56 10.39
N PHE A 542 16.85 -11.78 9.09
CA PHE A 542 17.73 -11.37 8.01
C PHE A 542 16.96 -11.17 6.70
N THR A 543 17.55 -10.38 5.81
CA THR A 543 17.08 -10.16 4.44
C THR A 543 18.25 -10.36 3.49
N ILE A 544 18.02 -11.10 2.42
CA ILE A 544 18.96 -11.28 1.31
C ILE A 544 18.41 -10.47 0.14
N THR A 545 19.14 -9.48 -0.33
CA THR A 545 18.74 -8.57 -1.41
C THR A 545 19.97 -7.93 -2.07
N GLN A 546 19.80 -7.42 -3.28
CA GLN A 546 20.75 -6.56 -3.98
C GLN A 546 20.36 -5.07 -3.92
N TRP A 547 19.25 -4.74 -3.25
CA TRP A 547 18.82 -3.36 -3.05
C TRP A 547 19.88 -2.58 -2.26
N PRO A 548 20.33 -1.39 -2.73
CA PRO A 548 21.40 -0.63 -2.08
C PRO A 548 20.92 0.13 -0.83
N GLY A 549 19.63 0.46 -0.75
CA GLY A 549 19.03 1.18 0.36
C GLY A 549 18.78 0.30 1.59
N LEU A 550 18.15 0.88 2.60
CA LEU A 550 17.96 0.25 3.91
C LEU A 550 17.02 -0.97 3.87
N ASP A 551 15.96 -0.92 3.08
CA ASP A 551 14.97 -2.00 3.03
C ASP A 551 14.22 -2.06 1.69
N PRO A 552 14.32 -3.17 0.92
CA PRO A 552 13.62 -3.32 -0.36
C PRO A 552 12.09 -3.41 -0.21
N GLU A 553 11.56 -3.80 0.96
CA GLU A 553 10.11 -3.90 1.21
C GLU A 553 9.45 -2.53 1.38
N THR A 554 10.24 -1.48 1.64
CA THR A 554 9.73 -0.12 1.82
C THR A 554 9.65 0.67 0.51
N VAL A 555 9.99 0.06 -0.62
CA VAL A 555 9.80 0.69 -1.93
C VAL A 555 8.32 0.97 -2.16
N ALA A 556 8.01 2.24 -2.44
CA ALA A 556 6.64 2.66 -2.64
C ALA A 556 6.11 2.15 -3.99
N THR A 557 5.02 1.39 -3.95
CA THR A 557 4.40 0.73 -5.13
C THR A 557 2.98 1.20 -5.43
N GLY A 558 2.50 2.26 -4.75
CA GLY A 558 1.14 2.80 -4.93
C GLY A 558 0.97 3.57 -6.24
N ILE A 559 -0.29 3.84 -6.59
CA ILE A 559 -0.68 4.60 -7.80
C ILE A 559 0.00 5.99 -7.85
N THR A 560 0.29 6.59 -6.70
CA THR A 560 0.90 7.93 -6.60
C THR A 560 2.38 7.92 -6.23
N SER A 561 2.99 6.77 -6.07
CA SER A 561 4.33 6.65 -5.46
C SER A 561 5.47 6.38 -6.43
N MET A 562 5.24 6.39 -7.72
CA MET A 562 6.23 6.38 -8.81
C MET A 562 7.46 5.47 -8.62
N GLY A 563 7.33 4.30 -7.93
CA GLY A 563 8.42 3.33 -7.80
C GLY A 563 9.76 3.93 -7.31
N THR A 564 9.69 4.94 -6.44
CA THR A 564 10.86 5.58 -5.84
C THR A 564 11.01 5.18 -4.37
N ASN A 565 12.21 5.25 -3.84
CA ASN A 565 12.50 5.00 -2.44
C ASN A 565 13.45 6.07 -1.88
N ASN A 566 13.04 6.72 -0.80
CA ASN A 566 13.80 7.73 -0.07
C ASN A 566 14.28 7.18 1.29
N ASP A 567 14.59 5.88 1.38
CA ASP A 567 15.07 5.20 2.58
C ASP A 567 14.22 5.47 3.83
N PRO A 568 12.92 5.13 3.82
CA PRO A 568 12.13 5.20 5.04
C PRO A 568 12.69 4.25 6.09
N TYR A 569 12.36 4.49 7.35
CA TYR A 569 12.88 3.69 8.47
C TYR A 569 12.70 2.18 8.22
N PRO A 570 13.78 1.37 8.29
CA PRO A 570 13.71 -0.05 7.94
C PRO A 570 12.95 -0.85 8.99
N LEU A 571 12.45 -2.02 8.59
CA LEU A 571 11.81 -2.94 9.51
C LEU A 571 12.80 -3.43 10.58
N SER A 572 12.44 -3.22 11.85
CA SER A 572 13.27 -3.61 12.99
C SER A 572 13.34 -5.13 13.15
N ARG A 573 14.48 -5.63 13.62
CA ARG A 573 14.59 -6.98 14.16
C ARG A 573 14.08 -6.99 15.59
N SER A 574 13.24 -7.96 15.94
CA SER A 574 12.80 -8.12 17.32
C SER A 574 12.98 -9.55 17.81
N PHE A 575 13.26 -9.67 19.10
CA PHE A 575 13.37 -10.96 19.80
C PHE A 575 12.41 -10.94 20.98
N SER A 576 11.60 -11.97 21.08
CA SER A 576 10.62 -12.12 22.15
C SER A 576 10.78 -13.46 22.84
N LEU A 577 10.75 -13.45 24.17
CA LEU A 577 10.63 -14.65 25.01
C LEU A 577 9.26 -14.63 25.67
N GLY A 578 8.53 -15.71 25.57
CA GLY A 578 7.19 -15.77 26.16
C GLY A 578 6.87 -17.12 26.80
N VAL A 579 5.89 -17.06 27.70
CA VAL A 579 5.30 -18.21 28.37
C VAL A 579 3.80 -18.20 28.11
N LYS A 580 3.25 -19.32 27.63
CA LYS A 580 1.82 -19.51 27.48
C LYS A 580 1.34 -20.52 28.50
N LEU A 581 0.40 -20.11 29.35
CA LEU A 581 -0.22 -20.95 30.38
C LEU A 581 -1.71 -21.08 30.09
N GLN A 582 -2.22 -22.29 30.22
CA GLN A 582 -3.65 -22.59 30.08
C GLN A 582 -4.09 -23.36 31.34
N PHE A 583 -5.08 -22.83 32.01
CA PHE A 583 -5.68 -23.39 33.23
C PHE A 583 -6.82 -24.35 32.94
#